data_772d689945a85f0fc584d277214853a3
#
_entry.id   772d689945a85f0fc584d277214853a3
#
_cell.length_a   1.000
_cell.length_b   1.000
_cell.length_c   1.000
_cell.angle_alpha   90.00
_cell.angle_beta   90.00
_cell.angle_gamma   90.00
#
_symmetry.space_group_name_H-M   'P 1'
#
loop_
_entity.id
_entity.type
_entity.pdbx_description
1 polymer ?
#
loop_
_entity_poly.entity_id
_entity_poly.type
_entity_poly.pdbx_seq_one_letter_code
_entity_poly.pdbx_strand_id
1 'polypeptide(L)'
;KMVLLADVVSDDEAAVEAAAEHICELARARDGEGFIAVSPEARKTFWLDRSRTAAIAKHTNAFKINEDVVIPLERLGEYSDGIERINIELSIQNKLKLCAALEQYLSGKLPIDKMGTDLPTAELLGERGKHALAHVSAIKARWEWLLANLDAPLADYKARYGAAVHAAPEAKDNESCFIAFRDFRLRVSVKADVMKPLSEIFSGKTDTKIIQGLGKIHAKTVRSRVFVALHMHAGDGNVHTNIPVNSDDAEMLQTAYRSVERIMKIARSLGGVISGEHGIGITKLEFLTDEDLQPFWNYKNQVDPKHTFNRHKLMKGSDLRNAYTPSFELLGAESLIMEKSDLGTIADSVKDCLRCGKCKPVCSTHVPRANLLYSPRNKILGVGLLTEAFLYEEQTRRGVSIKHFEELMDIGDHCTVCHRCVKPCPVNIDFGDVTVAIRNYLADSGHKRFAPAASMGMAFLNATGPKTIKALRAAMIQTGFPAQNFAYKIGKLLPIGTKKQKAEPKATVGTASI
;
A
#
# COMPACT_ATOMS: atom_id res chain seq x y z
N LYS A 1 -2.30 -4.49 -20.46
CA LYS A 1 -2.43 -3.20 -21.17
C LYS A 1 -1.43 -2.23 -20.56
N MET A 2 -0.70 -1.51 -21.40
CA MET A 2 0.30 -0.52 -21.00
C MET A 2 -0.13 0.84 -21.52
N VAL A 3 0.14 1.90 -20.75
CA VAL A 3 -0.04 3.29 -21.17
C VAL A 3 1.33 3.97 -21.13
N LEU A 4 1.73 4.58 -22.24
CA LEU A 4 2.95 5.38 -22.34
C LEU A 4 2.55 6.85 -22.42
N LEU A 5 3.16 7.69 -21.61
CA LEU A 5 3.06 9.14 -21.69
C LEU A 5 4.43 9.68 -22.15
N ALA A 6 4.44 10.33 -23.31
CA ALA A 6 5.62 11.02 -23.84
C ALA A 6 5.38 12.53 -23.86
N ASP A 7 6.38 13.31 -23.48
CA ASP A 7 6.35 14.77 -23.60
C ASP A 7 7.44 15.18 -24.60
N VAL A 8 7.05 15.91 -25.63
CA VAL A 8 7.96 16.39 -26.69
C VAL A 8 8.11 17.89 -26.52
N VAL A 9 9.34 18.35 -26.46
CA VAL A 9 9.67 19.76 -26.24
C VAL A 9 10.70 20.23 -27.26
N SER A 10 10.42 21.31 -27.99
CA SER A 10 11.35 22.02 -28.88
C SER A 10 10.91 23.47 -29.01
N ASP A 11 11.82 24.33 -29.44
CA ASP A 11 11.52 25.70 -29.85
C ASP A 11 10.89 25.77 -31.25
N ASP A 12 10.90 24.66 -31.99
CA ASP A 12 10.27 24.53 -33.30
C ASP A 12 8.96 23.75 -33.19
N GLU A 13 7.84 24.45 -33.35
CA GLU A 13 6.48 23.91 -33.23
C GLU A 13 6.23 22.81 -34.28
N ALA A 14 6.69 22.98 -35.51
CA ALA A 14 6.53 21.97 -36.56
C ALA A 14 7.30 20.67 -36.25
N ALA A 15 8.48 20.80 -35.65
CA ALA A 15 9.25 19.64 -35.20
C ALA A 15 8.55 18.89 -34.06
N VAL A 16 7.92 19.61 -33.13
CA VAL A 16 7.11 19.00 -32.03
C VAL A 16 5.91 18.25 -32.59
N GLU A 17 5.18 18.86 -33.52
CA GLU A 17 4.02 18.24 -34.16
C GLU A 17 4.41 16.96 -34.91
N ALA A 18 5.43 17.03 -35.76
CA ALA A 18 5.93 15.88 -36.53
C ALA A 18 6.39 14.74 -35.61
N ALA A 19 7.10 15.05 -34.51
CA ALA A 19 7.55 14.05 -33.56
C ALA A 19 6.38 13.39 -32.79
N ALA A 20 5.38 14.17 -32.40
CA ALA A 20 4.20 13.66 -31.72
C ALA A 20 3.35 12.76 -32.63
N GLU A 21 3.18 13.15 -33.91
CA GLU A 21 2.50 12.31 -34.90
C GLU A 21 3.26 11.00 -35.15
N HIS A 22 4.59 11.06 -35.30
CA HIS A 22 5.42 9.87 -35.48
C HIS A 22 5.31 8.90 -34.29
N ILE A 23 5.28 9.40 -33.05
CA ILE A 23 5.02 8.55 -31.86
C ILE A 23 3.67 7.85 -31.96
N CYS A 24 2.63 8.56 -32.40
CA CYS A 24 1.31 7.96 -32.59
C CYS A 24 1.30 6.91 -33.72
N GLU A 25 2.03 7.12 -34.81
CA GLU A 25 2.21 6.14 -35.89
C GLU A 25 2.91 4.89 -35.39
N LEU A 26 3.98 5.03 -34.60
CA LEU A 26 4.68 3.89 -33.97
C LEU A 26 3.78 3.09 -33.04
N ALA A 27 2.85 3.75 -32.33
CA ALA A 27 1.86 3.09 -31.51
C ALA A 27 0.85 2.31 -32.34
N ARG A 28 0.30 2.92 -33.41
CA ARG A 28 -0.65 2.27 -34.34
C ARG A 28 -0.04 1.06 -35.05
N ALA A 29 1.25 1.15 -35.44
CA ALA A 29 1.97 0.03 -36.06
C ALA A 29 2.15 -1.18 -35.13
N ARG A 30 1.79 -1.03 -33.83
CA ARG A 30 1.85 -2.05 -32.77
C ARG A 30 0.49 -2.30 -32.12
N ASP A 31 -0.59 -2.09 -32.86
CA ASP A 31 -1.98 -2.23 -32.40
C ASP A 31 -2.32 -1.36 -31.17
N GLY A 32 -1.62 -0.24 -31.03
CA GLY A 32 -1.86 0.75 -29.99
C GLY A 32 -2.69 1.94 -30.49
N GLU A 33 -3.28 2.70 -29.56
CA GLU A 33 -3.95 3.96 -29.82
C GLU A 33 -3.06 5.13 -29.32
N GLY A 34 -2.94 6.19 -30.12
CA GLY A 34 -2.19 7.39 -29.76
C GLY A 34 -3.09 8.62 -29.69
N PHE A 35 -2.93 9.44 -28.66
CA PHE A 35 -3.63 10.71 -28.46
C PHE A 35 -2.63 11.82 -28.25
N ILE A 36 -2.78 12.93 -28.97
CA ILE A 36 -1.93 14.11 -28.83
C ILE A 36 -2.67 15.15 -27.97
N ALA A 37 -2.08 15.57 -26.87
CA ALA A 37 -2.60 16.61 -26.00
C ALA A 37 -1.97 17.95 -26.37
N VAL A 38 -2.67 18.77 -27.15
CA VAL A 38 -2.18 20.07 -27.61
C VAL A 38 -2.36 21.15 -26.53
N SER A 39 -3.52 21.17 -25.82
CA SER A 39 -3.79 22.20 -24.82
C SER A 39 -3.11 21.95 -23.47
N PRO A 40 -2.73 23.03 -22.74
CA PRO A 40 -2.19 22.91 -21.39
C PRO A 40 -3.11 22.16 -20.42
N GLU A 41 -4.43 22.30 -20.58
CA GLU A 41 -5.45 21.64 -19.76
C GLU A 41 -5.46 20.13 -20.01
N ALA A 42 -5.39 19.71 -21.27
CA ALA A 42 -5.32 18.28 -21.64
C ALA A 42 -4.03 17.67 -21.12
N ARG A 43 -2.87 18.31 -21.30
CA ARG A 43 -1.57 17.88 -20.74
C ARG A 43 -1.64 17.74 -19.23
N LYS A 44 -2.20 18.71 -18.53
CA LYS A 44 -2.38 18.68 -17.06
C LYS A 44 -3.23 17.49 -16.63
N THR A 45 -4.25 17.12 -17.39
CA THR A 45 -5.12 15.96 -17.09
C THR A 45 -4.33 14.66 -17.19
N PHE A 46 -3.55 14.44 -18.25
CA PHE A 46 -2.71 13.25 -18.39
C PHE A 46 -1.66 13.13 -17.27
N TRP A 47 -0.99 14.24 -16.93
CA TRP A 47 -0.04 14.26 -15.81
C TRP A 47 -0.71 14.01 -14.45
N LEU A 48 -1.95 14.49 -14.26
CA LEU A 48 -2.72 14.21 -13.05
C LEU A 48 -3.05 12.72 -12.95
N ASP A 49 -3.48 12.10 -14.03
CA ASP A 49 -3.79 10.65 -14.04
C ASP A 49 -2.53 9.82 -13.79
N ARG A 50 -1.39 10.17 -14.40
CA ARG A 50 -0.11 9.54 -14.07
C ARG A 50 0.23 9.66 -12.59
N SER A 51 -0.01 10.81 -11.97
CA SER A 51 0.28 11.01 -10.55
C SER A 51 -0.58 10.14 -9.62
N ARG A 52 -1.71 9.63 -10.12
CA ARG A 52 -2.64 8.77 -9.38
C ARG A 52 -2.31 7.29 -9.47
N THR A 53 -1.38 6.88 -10.32
CA THR A 53 -0.98 5.47 -10.48
C THR A 53 -0.42 4.87 -9.18
N ALA A 54 0.08 5.69 -8.25
CA ALA A 54 0.46 5.24 -6.91
C ALA A 54 -0.71 4.69 -6.06
N ALA A 55 -1.97 4.90 -6.50
CA ALA A 55 -3.15 4.43 -5.79
C ALA A 55 -3.49 2.93 -5.99
N ILE A 56 -2.61 2.16 -6.63
CA ILE A 56 -2.77 0.69 -6.78
C ILE A 56 -3.00 0.01 -5.43
N ALA A 57 -2.35 0.51 -4.37
CA ALA A 57 -2.53 -0.02 -3.01
C ALA A 57 -3.94 0.21 -2.43
N LYS A 58 -4.72 1.16 -2.94
CA LYS A 58 -6.08 1.43 -2.45
C LYS A 58 -7.02 0.22 -2.59
N HIS A 59 -6.79 -0.63 -3.58
CA HIS A 59 -7.64 -1.80 -3.83
C HIS A 59 -7.24 -3.04 -3.03
N THR A 60 -6.13 -2.97 -2.30
CA THR A 60 -5.50 -4.14 -1.66
C THR A 60 -5.30 -4.00 -0.15
N ASN A 61 -5.60 -2.84 0.46
CA ASN A 61 -5.25 -2.52 1.85
C ASN A 61 -3.76 -2.82 2.15
N ALA A 62 -2.89 -2.52 1.20
CA ALA A 62 -1.60 -3.15 1.16
C ALA A 62 -0.47 -2.14 1.36
N PHE A 63 0.48 -2.56 2.11
CA PHE A 63 1.83 -2.05 2.04
C PHE A 63 2.41 -2.36 0.66
N LYS A 64 3.12 -1.41 0.07
CA LYS A 64 3.70 -1.56 -1.26
C LYS A 64 5.21 -1.70 -1.16
N ILE A 65 5.73 -2.86 -1.52
CA ILE A 65 7.16 -3.02 -1.81
C ILE A 65 7.40 -2.37 -3.16
N ASN A 66 8.25 -1.35 -3.18
CA ASN A 66 8.56 -0.58 -4.38
C ASN A 66 10.06 -0.57 -4.59
N GLU A 67 10.51 -1.45 -5.47
CA GLU A 67 11.91 -1.54 -5.88
C GLU A 67 12.09 -0.96 -7.27
N ASP A 68 13.22 -0.33 -7.51
CA ASP A 68 13.60 0.20 -8.81
C ASP A 68 14.86 -0.48 -9.35
N VAL A 69 14.91 -0.65 -10.65
CA VAL A 69 16.05 -1.15 -11.38
C VAL A 69 16.25 -0.32 -12.64
N VAL A 70 17.46 -0.26 -13.17
CA VAL A 70 17.71 0.33 -14.49
C VAL A 70 18.13 -0.76 -15.44
N ILE A 71 17.44 -0.86 -16.56
CA ILE A 71 17.65 -1.87 -17.60
C ILE A 71 18.13 -1.17 -18.87
N PRO A 72 19.15 -1.68 -19.58
CA PRO A 72 19.51 -1.18 -20.91
C PRO A 72 18.27 -1.11 -21.81
N LEU A 73 18.10 0.00 -22.52
CA LEU A 73 16.86 0.28 -23.29
C LEU A 73 16.52 -0.83 -24.27
N GLU A 74 17.53 -1.39 -24.95
CA GLU A 74 17.40 -2.49 -25.90
C GLU A 74 16.94 -3.81 -25.26
N ARG A 75 17.11 -3.94 -23.91
CA ARG A 75 16.76 -5.15 -23.15
C ARG A 75 15.45 -4.99 -22.35
N LEU A 76 14.76 -3.83 -22.43
CA LEU A 76 13.50 -3.58 -21.70
C LEU A 76 12.40 -4.58 -22.07
N GLY A 77 12.35 -5.03 -23.32
CA GLY A 77 11.40 -6.06 -23.76
C GLY A 77 11.62 -7.39 -23.01
N GLU A 78 12.87 -7.86 -22.95
CA GLU A 78 13.23 -9.10 -22.24
C GLU A 78 12.94 -8.99 -20.74
N TYR A 79 13.21 -7.83 -20.16
CA TYR A 79 12.88 -7.57 -18.76
C TYR A 79 11.36 -7.65 -18.53
N SER A 80 10.56 -7.01 -19.38
CA SER A 80 9.09 -7.03 -19.30
C SER A 80 8.55 -8.46 -19.42
N ASP A 81 9.09 -9.27 -20.32
CA ASP A 81 8.73 -10.69 -20.45
C ASP A 81 9.08 -11.50 -19.20
N GLY A 82 10.21 -11.23 -18.58
CA GLY A 82 10.59 -11.83 -17.31
C GLY A 82 9.61 -11.49 -16.17
N ILE A 83 9.15 -10.25 -16.11
CA ILE A 83 8.14 -9.81 -15.13
C ILE A 83 6.77 -10.42 -15.42
N GLU A 84 6.34 -10.47 -16.68
CA GLU A 84 5.10 -11.13 -17.06
C GLU A 84 5.12 -12.63 -16.73
N ARG A 85 6.27 -13.28 -16.87
CA ARG A 85 6.44 -14.66 -16.43
C ARG A 85 6.20 -14.81 -14.93
N ILE A 86 6.80 -13.94 -14.11
CA ILE A 86 6.54 -13.91 -12.67
C ILE A 86 5.04 -13.72 -12.39
N ASN A 87 4.38 -12.78 -13.05
CA ASN A 87 2.96 -12.50 -12.88
C ASN A 87 2.06 -13.67 -13.25
N ILE A 88 2.36 -14.35 -14.35
CA ILE A 88 1.61 -15.53 -14.82
C ILE A 88 1.73 -16.65 -13.79
N GLU A 89 2.94 -16.95 -13.33
CA GLU A 89 3.20 -17.98 -12.32
C GLU A 89 2.46 -17.66 -11.01
N LEU A 90 2.59 -16.43 -10.50
CA LEU A 90 1.87 -15.96 -9.30
C LEU A 90 0.35 -16.04 -9.47
N SER A 91 -0.15 -15.69 -10.65
CA SER A 91 -1.58 -15.76 -10.95
C SER A 91 -2.10 -17.19 -10.93
N ILE A 92 -1.37 -18.15 -11.50
CA ILE A 92 -1.75 -19.56 -11.49
C ILE A 92 -1.63 -20.12 -10.08
N GLN A 93 -0.54 -19.83 -9.34
CA GLN A 93 -0.35 -20.25 -7.95
C GLN A 93 -1.49 -19.76 -7.06
N ASN A 94 -1.91 -18.51 -7.21
CA ASN A 94 -3.05 -17.97 -6.46
C ASN A 94 -4.37 -18.69 -6.78
N LYS A 95 -4.58 -19.08 -8.05
CA LYS A 95 -5.74 -19.88 -8.46
C LYS A 95 -5.67 -21.31 -7.91
N LEU A 96 -4.48 -21.90 -7.80
CA LEU A 96 -4.27 -23.19 -7.16
C LEU A 96 -4.57 -23.15 -5.66
N LYS A 97 -4.19 -22.07 -4.97
CA LYS A 97 -4.58 -21.84 -3.57
C LYS A 97 -6.10 -21.78 -3.41
N LEU A 98 -6.78 -21.09 -4.34
CA LEU A 98 -8.24 -21.09 -4.36
C LEU A 98 -8.81 -22.50 -4.52
N CYS A 99 -8.32 -23.28 -5.46
CA CYS A 99 -8.77 -24.66 -5.66
C CYS A 99 -8.56 -25.50 -4.39
N ALA A 100 -7.40 -25.41 -3.74
CA ALA A 100 -7.13 -26.14 -2.49
C ALA A 100 -8.09 -25.74 -1.36
N ALA A 101 -8.36 -24.43 -1.20
CA ALA A 101 -9.33 -23.94 -0.21
C ALA A 101 -10.78 -24.41 -0.51
N LEU A 102 -11.14 -24.45 -1.79
CA LEU A 102 -12.44 -24.96 -2.23
C LEU A 102 -12.54 -26.48 -2.01
N GLU A 103 -11.49 -27.25 -2.32
CA GLU A 103 -11.43 -28.71 -2.02
C GLU A 103 -11.63 -28.98 -0.53
N GLN A 104 -10.93 -28.24 0.32
CA GLN A 104 -11.07 -28.34 1.77
C GLN A 104 -12.51 -28.03 2.22
N TYR A 105 -13.11 -26.98 1.69
CA TYR A 105 -14.49 -26.61 2.00
C TYR A 105 -15.50 -27.67 1.54
N LEU A 106 -15.36 -28.16 0.30
CA LEU A 106 -16.27 -29.14 -0.31
C LEU A 106 -16.14 -30.54 0.32
N SER A 107 -14.96 -30.86 0.87
CA SER A 107 -14.73 -32.13 1.60
C SER A 107 -15.29 -32.09 3.03
N GLY A 108 -15.62 -30.90 3.53
CA GLY A 108 -16.17 -30.71 4.86
C GLY A 108 -17.70 -30.87 4.93
N LYS A 109 -18.25 -30.55 6.09
CA LYS A 109 -19.70 -30.53 6.29
C LYS A 109 -20.29 -29.26 5.66
N LEU A 110 -20.95 -29.40 4.52
CA LEU A 110 -21.55 -28.27 3.80
C LEU A 110 -22.80 -27.74 4.52
N PRO A 111 -22.94 -26.39 4.63
CA PRO A 111 -24.10 -25.77 5.28
C PRO A 111 -25.29 -25.72 4.33
N ILE A 112 -26.20 -26.67 4.44
CA ILE A 112 -27.47 -26.70 3.70
C ILE A 112 -28.55 -26.05 4.54
N ASP A 113 -29.41 -25.24 3.90
CA ASP A 113 -30.60 -24.72 4.53
C ASP A 113 -31.71 -25.77 4.42
N LYS A 114 -32.08 -26.36 5.54
CA LYS A 114 -33.05 -27.46 5.57
C LYS A 114 -34.49 -27.01 5.28
N MET A 115 -34.78 -25.71 5.24
CA MET A 115 -36.10 -25.15 4.95
C MET A 115 -37.27 -25.84 5.66
N GLY A 116 -37.04 -26.30 6.91
CA GLY A 116 -38.08 -26.97 7.72
C GLY A 116 -38.24 -28.48 7.45
N THR A 117 -37.36 -29.10 6.68
CA THR A 117 -37.38 -30.57 6.47
C THR A 117 -36.46 -31.24 7.52
N ASP A 118 -36.84 -32.44 8.00
CA ASP A 118 -36.03 -33.27 8.88
C ASP A 118 -35.05 -34.18 8.13
N LEU A 119 -34.96 -34.06 6.80
CA LEU A 119 -34.09 -34.89 5.98
C LEU A 119 -32.61 -34.69 6.35
N PRO A 120 -31.79 -35.78 6.36
CA PRO A 120 -30.35 -35.71 6.56
C PRO A 120 -29.69 -34.82 5.49
N THR A 121 -28.66 -34.06 5.91
CA THR A 121 -27.89 -33.18 4.99
C THR A 121 -27.31 -33.96 3.79
N ALA A 122 -26.90 -35.21 4.02
CA ALA A 122 -26.36 -36.07 2.96
C ALA A 122 -27.39 -36.39 1.87
N GLU A 123 -28.66 -36.61 2.25
CA GLU A 123 -29.74 -36.86 1.27
C GLU A 123 -30.08 -35.59 0.48
N LEU A 124 -30.14 -34.44 1.13
CA LEU A 124 -30.38 -33.16 0.47
C LEU A 124 -29.26 -32.78 -0.50
N LEU A 125 -28.02 -33.14 -0.17
CA LEU A 125 -26.85 -32.86 -1.01
C LEU A 125 -26.74 -33.86 -2.17
N GLY A 126 -27.05 -35.14 -1.92
CA GLY A 126 -26.89 -36.23 -2.90
C GLY A 126 -25.42 -36.30 -3.41
N GLU A 127 -25.26 -36.57 -4.70
CA GLU A 127 -23.96 -36.66 -5.36
C GLU A 127 -23.35 -35.28 -5.73
N ARG A 128 -24.08 -34.17 -5.53
CA ARG A 128 -23.64 -32.83 -5.93
C ARG A 128 -22.34 -32.40 -5.28
N GLY A 129 -22.14 -32.74 -4.00
CA GLY A 129 -20.90 -32.44 -3.27
C GLY A 129 -19.69 -33.16 -3.87
N LYS A 130 -19.84 -34.43 -4.24
CA LYS A 130 -18.80 -35.23 -4.89
C LYS A 130 -18.48 -34.70 -6.29
N HIS A 131 -19.52 -34.36 -7.08
CA HIS A 131 -19.33 -33.76 -8.41
C HIS A 131 -18.59 -32.42 -8.32
N ALA A 132 -18.95 -31.55 -7.38
CA ALA A 132 -18.28 -30.27 -7.16
C ALA A 132 -16.80 -30.47 -6.79
N LEU A 133 -16.50 -31.40 -5.87
CA LEU A 133 -15.14 -31.72 -5.47
C LEU A 133 -14.33 -32.26 -6.64
N ALA A 134 -14.87 -33.25 -7.38
CA ALA A 134 -14.21 -33.83 -8.56
C ALA A 134 -13.91 -32.76 -9.62
N HIS A 135 -14.87 -31.85 -9.86
CA HIS A 135 -14.69 -30.75 -10.79
C HIS A 135 -13.53 -29.82 -10.39
N VAL A 136 -13.48 -29.37 -9.12
CA VAL A 136 -12.39 -28.51 -8.62
C VAL A 136 -11.05 -29.22 -8.69
N SER A 137 -10.98 -30.50 -8.34
CA SER A 137 -9.74 -31.31 -8.39
C SER A 137 -9.24 -31.47 -9.85
N ALA A 138 -10.13 -31.67 -10.80
CA ALA A 138 -9.76 -31.74 -12.23
C ALA A 138 -9.16 -30.40 -12.73
N ILE A 139 -9.75 -29.28 -12.33
CA ILE A 139 -9.24 -27.95 -12.69
C ILE A 139 -7.87 -27.71 -12.03
N LYS A 140 -7.73 -28.07 -10.77
CA LYS A 140 -6.47 -27.94 -10.03
C LYS A 140 -5.35 -28.72 -10.74
N ALA A 141 -5.58 -29.98 -11.08
CA ALA A 141 -4.61 -30.80 -11.81
C ALA A 141 -4.24 -30.19 -13.18
N ARG A 142 -5.23 -29.63 -13.90
CA ARG A 142 -5.00 -28.91 -15.16
C ARG A 142 -4.10 -27.69 -14.98
N TRP A 143 -4.35 -26.88 -13.95
CA TRP A 143 -3.57 -25.67 -13.70
C TRP A 143 -2.20 -25.97 -13.10
N GLU A 144 -2.04 -27.05 -12.33
CA GLU A 144 -0.75 -27.54 -11.87
C GLU A 144 0.12 -27.97 -13.05
N TRP A 145 -0.45 -28.69 -14.00
CA TRP A 145 0.28 -29.05 -15.22
C TRP A 145 0.70 -27.82 -16.01
N LEU A 146 -0.20 -26.85 -16.20
CA LEU A 146 0.10 -25.62 -16.91
C LEU A 146 1.23 -24.84 -16.25
N LEU A 147 1.22 -24.71 -14.91
CA LEU A 147 2.27 -24.03 -14.16
C LEU A 147 3.63 -24.71 -14.34
N ALA A 148 3.65 -26.03 -14.35
CA ALA A 148 4.88 -26.81 -14.52
C ALA A 148 5.39 -26.83 -15.97
N ASN A 149 4.55 -26.50 -16.95
CA ASN A 149 4.83 -26.65 -18.38
C ASN A 149 4.55 -25.36 -19.19
N LEU A 150 4.85 -24.19 -18.62
CA LEU A 150 4.65 -22.92 -19.33
C LEU A 150 5.46 -22.81 -20.62
N ASP A 151 6.60 -23.48 -20.70
CA ASP A 151 7.46 -23.47 -21.89
C ASP A 151 7.10 -24.57 -22.92
N ALA A 152 6.19 -25.48 -22.58
CA ALA A 152 5.73 -26.49 -23.51
C ALA A 152 4.85 -25.89 -24.61
N PRO A 153 4.82 -26.52 -25.80
CA PRO A 153 3.93 -26.13 -26.89
C PRO A 153 2.46 -26.15 -26.45
N LEU A 154 1.69 -25.19 -26.94
CA LEU A 154 0.24 -25.13 -26.67
C LEU A 154 -0.50 -26.39 -27.15
N ALA A 155 0.01 -27.04 -28.20
CA ALA A 155 -0.50 -28.32 -28.67
C ALA A 155 -0.53 -29.41 -27.58
N ASP A 156 0.50 -29.49 -26.73
CA ASP A 156 0.57 -30.48 -25.65
C ASP A 156 -0.52 -30.25 -24.60
N TYR A 157 -0.79 -28.99 -24.29
CA TYR A 157 -1.86 -28.60 -23.38
C TYR A 157 -3.24 -28.91 -23.95
N LYS A 158 -3.45 -28.60 -25.26
CA LYS A 158 -4.68 -28.93 -25.98
C LYS A 158 -4.88 -30.45 -26.08
N ALA A 159 -3.83 -31.20 -26.41
CA ALA A 159 -3.90 -32.66 -26.51
C ALA A 159 -4.29 -33.33 -25.19
N ARG A 160 -3.80 -32.77 -24.05
CA ARG A 160 -4.08 -33.32 -22.73
C ARG A 160 -5.46 -32.98 -22.18
N TYR A 161 -5.94 -31.76 -22.42
CA TYR A 161 -7.15 -31.25 -21.76
C TYR A 161 -8.29 -30.87 -22.71
N GLY A 162 -8.06 -30.92 -24.01
CA GLY A 162 -9.10 -30.80 -25.04
C GLY A 162 -9.95 -29.55 -24.90
N ALA A 163 -11.27 -29.73 -24.91
CA ALA A 163 -12.25 -28.64 -24.82
C ALA A 163 -12.17 -27.79 -23.53
N ALA A 164 -11.46 -28.25 -22.50
CA ALA A 164 -11.25 -27.48 -21.29
C ALA A 164 -10.18 -26.38 -21.45
N VAL A 165 -9.48 -26.34 -22.59
CA VAL A 165 -8.47 -25.31 -22.90
C VAL A 165 -9.15 -24.13 -23.60
N HIS A 166 -9.15 -22.98 -22.96
CA HIS A 166 -9.69 -21.73 -23.52
C HIS A 166 -8.61 -20.98 -24.31
N ALA A 167 -8.29 -21.47 -25.50
CA ALA A 167 -7.39 -20.80 -26.43
C ALA A 167 -8.16 -20.01 -27.49
N ALA A 168 -7.65 -18.83 -27.85
CA ALA A 168 -8.19 -18.03 -28.92
C ALA A 168 -7.93 -18.71 -30.30
N PRO A 169 -8.78 -18.46 -31.32
CA PRO A 169 -8.60 -19.07 -32.63
C PRO A 169 -7.24 -18.79 -33.29
N GLU A 170 -6.67 -17.62 -33.04
CA GLU A 170 -5.36 -17.16 -33.52
C GLU A 170 -4.16 -17.76 -32.76
N ALA A 171 -4.39 -18.52 -31.69
CA ALA A 171 -3.35 -19.17 -30.91
C ALA A 171 -2.71 -20.31 -31.72
N LYS A 172 -1.37 -20.24 -31.88
CA LYS A 172 -0.61 -21.23 -32.67
C LYS A 172 -0.24 -22.45 -31.82
N ASP A 173 -0.38 -23.62 -32.38
CA ASP A 173 -0.11 -24.87 -31.66
C ASP A 173 1.36 -25.05 -31.29
N ASN A 174 2.28 -24.49 -32.07
CA ASN A 174 3.72 -24.56 -31.85
C ASN A 174 4.27 -23.44 -30.93
N GLU A 175 3.43 -22.44 -30.54
CA GLU A 175 3.88 -21.45 -29.56
C GLU A 175 3.85 -22.04 -28.14
N SER A 176 4.68 -21.49 -27.24
CA SER A 176 4.66 -21.95 -25.85
C SER A 176 3.38 -21.50 -25.13
N CYS A 177 2.96 -22.27 -24.13
CA CYS A 177 1.86 -21.88 -23.25
C CYS A 177 2.10 -20.50 -22.60
N PHE A 178 3.36 -20.18 -22.29
CA PHE A 178 3.73 -18.86 -21.75
C PHE A 178 3.42 -17.73 -22.72
N ILE A 179 3.87 -17.83 -23.98
CA ILE A 179 3.63 -16.81 -25.01
C ILE A 179 2.12 -16.66 -25.28
N ALA A 180 1.41 -17.78 -25.43
CA ALA A 180 -0.04 -17.75 -25.60
C ALA A 180 -0.77 -17.09 -24.44
N PHE A 181 -0.30 -17.31 -23.20
CA PHE A 181 -0.88 -16.70 -21.98
C PHE A 181 -0.53 -15.20 -21.89
N ARG A 182 0.74 -14.83 -22.11
CA ARG A 182 1.23 -13.44 -22.10
C ARG A 182 0.43 -12.57 -23.08
N ASP A 183 0.20 -13.08 -24.28
CA ASP A 183 -0.48 -12.34 -25.34
C ASP A 183 -2.02 -12.52 -25.32
N PHE A 184 -2.56 -13.04 -24.20
CA PHE A 184 -3.99 -13.25 -23.97
C PHE A 184 -4.69 -14.23 -24.95
N ARG A 185 -3.91 -15.03 -25.70
CA ARG A 185 -4.44 -16.08 -26.57
C ARG A 185 -4.76 -17.37 -25.81
N LEU A 186 -4.20 -17.59 -24.62
CA LEU A 186 -4.59 -18.63 -23.69
C LEU A 186 -5.20 -17.99 -22.44
N ARG A 187 -6.36 -18.45 -21.99
CA ARG A 187 -7.06 -17.92 -20.82
C ARG A 187 -7.26 -18.98 -19.75
N VAL A 188 -7.07 -18.58 -18.50
CA VAL A 188 -7.35 -19.35 -17.29
C VAL A 188 -8.25 -18.50 -16.39
N SER A 189 -9.52 -18.91 -16.26
CA SER A 189 -10.56 -18.08 -15.64
C SER A 189 -11.20 -18.77 -14.43
N VAL A 190 -11.00 -18.24 -13.24
CA VAL A 190 -11.72 -18.68 -12.03
C VAL A 190 -13.22 -18.55 -12.21
N LYS A 191 -13.70 -17.48 -12.85
CA LYS A 191 -15.14 -17.26 -13.06
C LYS A 191 -15.73 -18.32 -13.97
N ALA A 192 -15.10 -18.59 -15.13
CA ALA A 192 -15.62 -19.51 -16.12
C ALA A 192 -15.38 -20.97 -15.74
N ASP A 193 -14.16 -21.27 -15.25
CA ASP A 193 -13.75 -22.66 -15.00
C ASP A 193 -14.24 -23.19 -13.66
N VAL A 194 -14.35 -22.34 -12.63
CA VAL A 194 -14.63 -22.78 -11.25
C VAL A 194 -15.98 -22.27 -10.77
N MET A 195 -16.16 -20.95 -10.69
CA MET A 195 -17.31 -20.38 -9.96
C MET A 195 -18.63 -20.61 -10.68
N LYS A 196 -18.66 -20.48 -12.02
CA LYS A 196 -19.87 -20.70 -12.81
C LYS A 196 -20.34 -22.17 -12.73
N PRO A 197 -19.50 -23.20 -12.98
CA PRO A 197 -19.91 -24.59 -12.82
C PRO A 197 -20.35 -24.94 -11.38
N LEU A 198 -19.66 -24.43 -10.36
CA LEU A 198 -20.08 -24.64 -8.98
C LEU A 198 -21.44 -24.01 -8.68
N SER A 199 -21.74 -22.85 -9.25
CA SER A 199 -23.07 -22.23 -9.09
C SER A 199 -24.19 -22.98 -9.84
N GLU A 200 -23.85 -23.70 -10.89
CA GLU A 200 -24.79 -24.58 -11.61
C GLU A 200 -25.05 -25.86 -10.81
N ILE A 201 -24.03 -26.46 -10.22
CA ILE A 201 -24.16 -27.65 -9.35
C ILE A 201 -24.98 -27.32 -8.10
N PHE A 202 -24.78 -26.15 -7.50
CA PHE A 202 -25.47 -25.69 -6.30
C PHE A 202 -26.53 -24.62 -6.62
N SER A 203 -27.47 -24.93 -7.51
CA SER A 203 -28.50 -24.00 -7.97
C SER A 203 -29.80 -24.03 -7.15
N GLY A 204 -29.91 -24.92 -6.15
CA GLY A 204 -31.08 -25.06 -5.29
C GLY A 204 -31.25 -23.95 -4.28
N LYS A 205 -32.50 -23.65 -3.88
CA LYS A 205 -32.78 -22.69 -2.81
C LYS A 205 -32.11 -23.08 -1.47
N THR A 206 -31.93 -24.38 -1.24
CA THR A 206 -31.23 -24.94 -0.06
C THR A 206 -29.74 -24.70 -0.05
N ASP A 207 -29.15 -24.33 -1.21
CA ASP A 207 -27.70 -24.26 -1.41
C ASP A 207 -27.13 -22.83 -1.20
N THR A 208 -27.97 -21.86 -0.88
CA THR A 208 -27.59 -20.43 -0.76
C THR A 208 -26.38 -20.23 0.18
N LYS A 209 -26.35 -20.94 1.30
CA LYS A 209 -25.24 -20.85 2.27
C LYS A 209 -23.94 -21.45 1.71
N ILE A 210 -24.03 -22.48 0.87
CA ILE A 210 -22.87 -23.05 0.17
C ILE A 210 -22.28 -22.03 -0.79
N ILE A 211 -23.11 -21.42 -1.64
CA ILE A 211 -22.69 -20.39 -2.59
C ILE A 211 -22.06 -19.19 -1.87
N GLN A 212 -22.65 -18.74 -0.76
CA GLN A 212 -22.04 -17.68 0.08
C GLN A 212 -20.68 -18.09 0.63
N GLY A 213 -20.51 -19.35 1.06
CA GLY A 213 -19.23 -19.90 1.52
C GLY A 213 -18.17 -19.89 0.42
N LEU A 214 -18.52 -20.38 -0.78
CA LEU A 214 -17.64 -20.33 -1.96
C LEU A 214 -17.23 -18.90 -2.32
N GLY A 215 -18.17 -17.96 -2.26
CA GLY A 215 -17.92 -16.53 -2.50
C GLY A 215 -16.97 -15.92 -1.48
N LYS A 216 -17.10 -16.25 -0.19
CA LYS A 216 -16.17 -15.78 0.87
C LYS A 216 -14.76 -16.31 0.67
N ILE A 217 -14.61 -17.59 0.31
CA ILE A 217 -13.30 -18.19 0.00
C ILE A 217 -12.66 -17.48 -1.18
N HIS A 218 -13.41 -17.28 -2.27
CA HIS A 218 -12.93 -16.56 -3.43
C HIS A 218 -12.48 -15.13 -3.09
N ALA A 219 -13.31 -14.37 -2.34
CA ALA A 219 -12.98 -13.01 -1.93
C ALA A 219 -11.71 -12.95 -1.06
N LYS A 220 -11.55 -13.90 -0.11
CA LYS A 220 -10.34 -14.02 0.70
C LYS A 220 -9.10 -14.27 -0.16
N THR A 221 -9.18 -15.22 -1.11
CA THR A 221 -8.05 -15.55 -2.00
C THR A 221 -7.68 -14.38 -2.92
N VAL A 222 -8.66 -13.60 -3.40
CA VAL A 222 -8.38 -12.41 -4.21
C VAL A 222 -7.63 -11.34 -3.41
N ARG A 223 -7.95 -11.19 -2.12
CA ARG A 223 -7.24 -10.22 -1.24
C ARG A 223 -5.79 -10.62 -0.96
N SER A 224 -5.48 -11.91 -0.88
CA SER A 224 -4.12 -12.40 -0.60
C SER A 224 -3.27 -12.65 -1.85
N ARG A 225 -3.70 -12.18 -3.03
CA ARG A 225 -2.92 -12.35 -4.26
C ARG A 225 -1.73 -11.39 -4.31
N VAL A 226 -0.57 -11.91 -4.66
CA VAL A 226 0.62 -11.15 -4.98
C VAL A 226 0.72 -10.96 -6.49
N PHE A 227 1.09 -9.78 -6.93
CA PHE A 227 1.38 -9.46 -8.34
C PHE A 227 2.38 -8.32 -8.42
N VAL A 228 3.08 -8.22 -9.55
CA VAL A 228 4.05 -7.17 -9.83
C VAL A 228 3.44 -6.19 -10.83
N ALA A 229 3.27 -4.94 -10.41
CA ALA A 229 2.86 -3.86 -11.30
C ALA A 229 4.07 -3.02 -11.68
N LEU A 230 4.25 -2.79 -12.97
CA LEU A 230 5.34 -1.97 -13.50
C LEU A 230 4.91 -0.51 -13.64
N HIS A 231 5.85 0.37 -13.32
CA HIS A 231 5.82 1.78 -13.61
C HIS A 231 7.24 2.20 -13.97
N MET A 232 7.44 2.92 -15.04
CA MET A 232 8.78 3.17 -15.52
C MET A 232 8.97 4.59 -16.07
N HIS A 233 10.19 5.06 -15.98
CA HIS A 233 10.74 6.12 -16.81
C HIS A 233 11.39 5.44 -18.02
N ALA A 234 10.55 5.13 -19.03
CA ALA A 234 10.95 4.24 -20.11
C ALA A 234 12.13 4.77 -20.92
N GLY A 235 12.25 6.10 -21.06
CA GLY A 235 13.37 6.74 -21.76
C GLY A 235 14.72 6.57 -21.09
N ASP A 236 14.74 6.34 -19.78
CA ASP A 236 15.96 6.17 -18.97
C ASP A 236 16.23 4.70 -18.64
N GLY A 237 15.33 3.80 -19.02
CA GLY A 237 15.41 2.39 -18.62
C GLY A 237 15.11 2.13 -17.14
N ASN A 238 14.69 3.16 -16.38
CA ASN A 238 14.39 3.02 -14.97
C ASN A 238 12.98 2.46 -14.76
N VAL A 239 12.91 1.29 -14.15
CA VAL A 239 11.67 0.52 -13.95
C VAL A 239 11.41 0.35 -12.46
N HIS A 240 10.25 0.84 -12.01
CA HIS A 240 9.74 0.61 -10.67
C HIS A 240 8.84 -0.62 -10.67
N THR A 241 9.16 -1.57 -9.83
CA THR A 241 8.34 -2.75 -9.56
C THR A 241 7.54 -2.53 -8.28
N ASN A 242 6.24 -2.58 -8.39
CA ASN A 242 5.35 -2.36 -7.28
C ASN A 242 4.64 -3.66 -6.93
N ILE A 243 4.90 -4.19 -5.74
CA ILE A 243 4.31 -5.42 -5.23
C ILE A 243 3.44 -5.07 -4.01
N PRO A 244 2.12 -5.00 -4.16
CA PRO A 244 1.23 -4.77 -3.02
C PRO A 244 1.14 -6.03 -2.16
N VAL A 245 1.31 -5.86 -0.85
CA VAL A 245 1.25 -6.94 0.14
C VAL A 245 0.55 -6.47 1.40
N ASN A 246 -0.20 -7.34 2.06
CA ASN A 246 -0.69 -7.09 3.40
C ASN A 246 0.44 -7.37 4.39
N SER A 247 0.75 -6.41 5.24
CA SER A 247 1.87 -6.53 6.19
C SER A 247 1.61 -7.55 7.31
N ASP A 248 0.36 -7.94 7.51
CA ASP A 248 -0.10 -8.98 8.43
C ASP A 248 -0.15 -10.39 7.81
N ASP A 249 0.08 -10.51 6.51
CA ASP A 249 0.10 -11.79 5.79
C ASP A 249 1.55 -12.23 5.51
N ALA A 250 2.09 -13.07 6.40
CA ALA A 250 3.46 -13.55 6.30
C ALA A 250 3.73 -14.33 5.00
N GLU A 251 2.74 -15.04 4.46
CA GLU A 251 2.88 -15.78 3.20
C GLU A 251 2.97 -14.84 2.00
N MET A 252 2.13 -13.76 1.99
CA MET A 252 2.25 -12.71 0.98
C MET A 252 3.61 -12.03 1.02
N LEU A 253 4.09 -11.68 2.22
CA LEU A 253 5.41 -11.05 2.42
C LEU A 253 6.53 -11.94 1.86
N GLN A 254 6.56 -13.22 2.24
CA GLN A 254 7.57 -14.17 1.75
C GLN A 254 7.50 -14.35 0.21
N THR A 255 6.28 -14.39 -0.34
CA THR A 255 6.10 -14.49 -1.80
C THR A 255 6.60 -13.24 -2.51
N ALA A 256 6.35 -12.06 -1.93
CA ALA A 256 6.84 -10.81 -2.47
C ALA A 256 8.38 -10.71 -2.40
N TYR A 257 9.01 -11.10 -1.30
CA TYR A 257 10.48 -11.14 -1.19
C TYR A 257 11.11 -12.08 -2.22
N ARG A 258 10.56 -13.28 -2.42
CA ARG A 258 11.01 -14.19 -3.49
C ARG A 258 10.83 -13.58 -4.89
N SER A 259 9.77 -12.80 -5.08
CA SER A 259 9.55 -12.08 -6.34
C SER A 259 10.58 -10.98 -6.55
N VAL A 260 10.91 -10.20 -5.50
CA VAL A 260 11.98 -9.17 -5.54
C VAL A 260 13.33 -9.81 -5.88
N GLU A 261 13.67 -10.93 -5.24
CA GLU A 261 14.90 -11.66 -5.52
C GLU A 261 15.00 -12.06 -7.03
N ARG A 262 13.90 -12.58 -7.58
CA ARG A 262 13.82 -12.92 -9.01
C ARG A 262 13.96 -11.70 -9.92
N ILE A 263 13.31 -10.59 -9.57
CA ILE A 263 13.39 -9.32 -10.28
C ILE A 263 14.84 -8.81 -10.34
N MET A 264 15.54 -8.82 -9.20
CA MET A 264 16.94 -8.40 -9.13
C MET A 264 17.86 -9.30 -9.94
N LYS A 265 17.63 -10.64 -9.93
CA LYS A 265 18.37 -11.58 -10.77
C LYS A 265 18.15 -11.33 -12.27
N ILE A 266 16.91 -11.09 -12.69
CA ILE A 266 16.59 -10.75 -14.08
C ILE A 266 17.29 -9.45 -14.46
N ALA A 267 17.20 -8.40 -13.65
CA ALA A 267 17.85 -7.13 -13.93
C ALA A 267 19.38 -7.30 -14.14
N ARG A 268 20.05 -8.00 -13.24
CA ARG A 268 21.50 -8.27 -13.36
C ARG A 268 21.85 -9.11 -14.57
N SER A 269 21.06 -10.15 -14.89
CA SER A 269 21.32 -11.00 -16.07
C SER A 269 21.20 -10.25 -17.40
N LEU A 270 20.45 -9.15 -17.40
CA LEU A 270 20.30 -8.27 -18.56
C LEU A 270 21.34 -7.13 -18.62
N GLY A 271 22.33 -7.13 -17.72
CA GLY A 271 23.33 -6.06 -17.64
C GLY A 271 22.79 -4.79 -16.96
N GLY A 272 21.63 -4.86 -16.31
CA GLY A 272 21.06 -3.75 -15.57
C GLY A 272 21.64 -3.58 -14.17
N VAL A 273 21.27 -2.47 -13.53
CA VAL A 273 21.63 -2.15 -12.15
C VAL A 273 20.40 -2.21 -11.23
N ILE A 274 20.63 -2.57 -9.96
CA ILE A 274 19.54 -2.86 -9.01
C ILE A 274 18.96 -1.63 -8.31
N SER A 275 19.41 -0.43 -8.65
CA SER A 275 18.80 0.82 -8.19
C SER A 275 19.09 1.96 -9.15
N GLY A 276 18.04 2.69 -9.53
CA GLY A 276 18.15 3.94 -10.28
C GLY A 276 18.00 5.16 -9.39
N GLU A 277 16.88 5.25 -8.64
CA GLU A 277 16.50 6.43 -7.86
C GLU A 277 16.47 6.17 -6.35
N HIS A 278 16.02 4.98 -5.92
CA HIS A 278 15.68 4.72 -4.52
C HIS A 278 16.89 4.49 -3.62
N GLY A 279 18.06 4.22 -4.19
CA GLY A 279 19.26 3.82 -3.46
C GLY A 279 19.18 2.37 -2.98
N ILE A 280 20.27 1.89 -2.44
CA ILE A 280 20.41 0.49 -2.02
C ILE A 280 19.73 0.27 -0.66
N GLY A 281 19.94 1.16 0.32
CA GLY A 281 19.41 0.97 1.67
C GLY A 281 19.86 -0.36 2.27
N ILE A 282 18.96 -1.00 3.02
CA ILE A 282 19.16 -2.35 3.57
C ILE A 282 18.37 -3.41 2.79
N THR A 283 17.39 -3.03 2.00
CA THR A 283 16.51 -3.95 1.25
C THR A 283 17.20 -4.56 0.04
N LYS A 284 18.14 -3.83 -0.57
CA LYS A 284 18.87 -4.27 -1.76
C LYS A 284 20.30 -4.73 -1.47
N LEU A 285 20.76 -4.57 -0.23
CA LEU A 285 22.13 -4.86 0.15
C LEU A 285 22.52 -6.33 -0.12
N GLU A 286 21.61 -7.26 0.09
CA GLU A 286 21.80 -8.69 -0.12
C GLU A 286 22.04 -9.07 -1.59
N PHE A 287 21.68 -8.19 -2.53
CA PHE A 287 21.87 -8.39 -3.96
C PHE A 287 23.17 -7.80 -4.50
N LEU A 288 23.96 -7.14 -3.63
CA LEU A 288 25.29 -6.61 -3.95
C LEU A 288 26.38 -7.55 -3.45
N THR A 289 27.46 -7.64 -4.21
CA THR A 289 28.67 -8.35 -3.79
C THR A 289 29.57 -7.46 -2.96
N ASP A 290 30.52 -8.06 -2.22
CA ASP A 290 31.56 -7.31 -1.50
C ASP A 290 32.38 -6.43 -2.48
N GLU A 291 32.55 -6.88 -3.73
CA GLU A 291 33.24 -6.13 -4.79
C GLU A 291 32.47 -4.87 -5.19
N ASP A 292 31.12 -4.97 -5.34
CA ASP A 292 30.27 -3.82 -5.63
C ASP A 292 30.33 -2.76 -4.51
N LEU A 293 30.50 -3.19 -3.27
CA LEU A 293 30.49 -2.33 -2.09
C LEU A 293 31.87 -1.80 -1.68
N GLN A 294 32.96 -2.42 -2.13
CA GLN A 294 34.32 -2.07 -1.73
C GLN A 294 34.69 -0.59 -1.98
N PRO A 295 34.32 0.03 -3.13
CA PRO A 295 34.57 1.46 -3.35
C PRO A 295 33.88 2.35 -2.29
N PHE A 296 32.65 2.01 -1.93
CA PHE A 296 31.90 2.73 -0.89
C PHE A 296 32.54 2.56 0.48
N TRP A 297 32.95 1.35 0.86
CA TRP A 297 33.61 1.11 2.14
C TRP A 297 34.93 1.85 2.27
N ASN A 298 35.72 1.87 1.19
CA ASN A 298 36.97 2.62 1.15
C ASN A 298 36.73 4.12 1.37
N TYR A 299 35.75 4.70 0.65
CA TYR A 299 35.37 6.10 0.82
C TYR A 299 34.85 6.38 2.23
N LYS A 300 33.95 5.53 2.76
CA LYS A 300 33.40 5.69 4.09
C LYS A 300 34.49 5.63 5.16
N ASN A 301 35.43 4.72 5.09
CA ASN A 301 36.56 4.62 6.00
C ASN A 301 37.46 5.85 5.95
N GLN A 302 37.60 6.47 4.79
CA GLN A 302 38.36 7.70 4.61
C GLN A 302 37.67 8.91 5.27
N VAL A 303 36.36 9.09 5.04
CA VAL A 303 35.63 10.31 5.47
C VAL A 303 35.00 10.18 6.86
N ASP A 304 34.72 8.97 7.32
CA ASP A 304 34.10 8.65 8.61
C ASP A 304 34.78 7.45 9.28
N PRO A 305 36.08 7.56 9.62
CA PRO A 305 36.87 6.44 10.16
C PRO A 305 36.34 5.93 11.52
N LYS A 306 35.54 6.72 12.23
CA LYS A 306 34.90 6.33 13.49
C LYS A 306 33.50 5.73 13.28
N HIS A 307 33.04 5.59 12.07
CA HIS A 307 31.69 5.13 11.72
C HIS A 307 30.58 5.83 12.53
N THR A 308 30.69 7.15 12.68
CA THR A 308 29.77 7.97 13.47
C THR A 308 28.43 8.15 12.78
N PHE A 309 28.45 8.35 11.45
CA PHE A 309 27.28 8.61 10.63
C PHE A 309 26.69 7.32 10.05
N ASN A 310 25.38 7.21 10.04
CA ASN A 310 24.65 6.09 9.42
C ASN A 310 25.26 4.72 9.77
N ARG A 311 25.44 4.48 11.06
CA ARG A 311 26.01 3.22 11.56
C ARG A 311 25.24 2.03 10.98
N HIS A 312 25.98 0.99 10.59
CA HIS A 312 25.43 -0.24 10.03
C HIS A 312 24.64 -0.08 8.70
N LYS A 313 24.64 1.09 8.06
CA LYS A 313 24.07 1.26 6.72
C LYS A 313 25.10 0.91 5.65
N LEU A 314 24.71 0.05 4.71
CA LEU A 314 25.56 -0.47 3.61
C LEU A 314 26.89 -1.10 4.07
N MET A 315 26.96 -1.53 5.34
CA MET A 315 28.12 -2.16 5.92
C MET A 315 27.92 -3.68 5.98
N LYS A 316 29.03 -4.42 5.98
CA LYS A 316 29.00 -5.88 6.12
C LYS A 316 28.25 -6.29 7.39
N GLY A 317 27.31 -7.24 7.25
CA GLY A 317 26.48 -7.70 8.37
C GLY A 317 25.22 -6.85 8.62
N SER A 318 24.94 -5.83 7.83
CA SER A 318 23.65 -5.14 7.86
C SER A 318 22.57 -6.04 7.25
N ASP A 319 21.42 -6.15 7.90
CA ASP A 319 20.31 -6.97 7.44
C ASP A 319 18.94 -6.35 7.75
N LEU A 320 17.88 -7.00 7.27
CA LEU A 320 16.49 -6.58 7.47
C LEU A 320 15.92 -6.92 8.84
N ARG A 321 16.58 -7.73 9.67
CA ARG A 321 16.05 -8.19 10.96
C ARG A 321 15.75 -7.06 11.94
N ASN A 322 16.47 -5.94 11.80
CA ASN A 322 16.27 -4.73 12.58
C ASN A 322 15.49 -3.64 11.82
N ALA A 323 15.01 -3.94 10.64
CA ALA A 323 14.19 -3.02 9.86
C ALA A 323 12.73 -3.15 10.29
N TYR A 324 12.27 -2.15 11.05
CA TYR A 324 10.89 -2.11 11.50
C TYR A 324 10.01 -1.39 10.48
N THR A 325 8.97 -2.07 10.02
CA THR A 325 7.91 -1.49 9.20
C THR A 325 6.60 -1.65 9.95
N PRO A 326 6.06 -0.56 10.56
CA PRO A 326 4.82 -0.66 11.30
C PRO A 326 3.68 -1.11 10.37
N SER A 327 2.94 -2.11 10.81
CA SER A 327 1.66 -2.49 10.23
C SER A 327 0.57 -1.56 10.76
N PHE A 328 -0.41 -1.23 9.93
CA PHE A 328 -1.63 -0.56 10.37
C PHE A 328 -2.81 -1.53 10.48
N GLU A 329 -2.64 -2.76 10.04
CA GLU A 329 -3.61 -3.82 10.25
C GLU A 329 -3.24 -4.61 11.51
N LEU A 330 -4.26 -4.87 12.32
CA LEU A 330 -4.14 -5.67 13.52
C LEU A 330 -4.07 -7.15 13.17
N LEU A 331 -3.20 -7.89 13.80
CA LEU A 331 -2.90 -9.28 13.47
C LEU A 331 -3.89 -10.27 14.12
N GLY A 332 -4.47 -11.17 13.30
CA GLY A 332 -5.14 -12.40 13.73
C GLY A 332 -6.22 -12.25 14.82
N ALA A 333 -6.19 -13.12 15.84
CA ALA A 333 -7.15 -13.12 16.95
C ALA A 333 -7.06 -11.88 17.85
N GLU A 334 -5.93 -11.22 17.85
CA GLU A 334 -5.66 -9.98 18.61
C GLU A 334 -6.43 -8.80 18.02
N SER A 335 -6.64 -8.79 16.70
CA SER A 335 -7.44 -7.80 16.02
C SER A 335 -8.90 -7.81 16.48
N LEU A 336 -9.42 -8.96 16.87
CA LEU A 336 -10.81 -9.12 17.33
C LEU A 336 -11.06 -8.41 18.67
N ILE A 337 -10.06 -8.29 19.52
CA ILE A 337 -10.14 -7.58 20.79
C ILE A 337 -10.26 -6.07 20.53
N MET A 338 -9.55 -5.57 19.53
CA MET A 338 -9.52 -4.15 19.19
C MET A 338 -10.58 -3.74 18.15
N GLU A 339 -11.10 -4.67 17.34
CA GLU A 339 -12.17 -4.39 16.35
C GLU A 339 -13.42 -3.76 16.97
N LYS A 340 -13.69 -4.06 18.24
CA LYS A 340 -14.82 -3.52 19.00
C LYS A 340 -14.43 -2.31 19.86
N SER A 341 -13.19 -1.85 19.77
CA SER A 341 -12.71 -0.69 20.52
C SER A 341 -12.62 0.55 19.65
N ASP A 342 -12.68 1.73 20.28
CA ASP A 342 -12.47 3.00 19.59
C ASP A 342 -11.06 3.12 19.00
N LEU A 343 -10.07 2.48 19.61
CA LEU A 343 -8.70 2.37 19.10
C LEU A 343 -8.64 1.56 17.79
N GLY A 344 -9.40 0.47 17.68
CA GLY A 344 -9.55 -0.30 16.46
C GLY A 344 -10.13 0.54 15.33
N THR A 345 -11.17 1.32 15.62
CA THR A 345 -11.78 2.27 14.67
C THR A 345 -10.78 3.35 14.21
N ILE A 346 -9.95 3.87 15.13
CA ILE A 346 -8.88 4.83 14.80
C ILE A 346 -7.82 4.17 13.91
N ALA A 347 -7.38 2.95 14.22
CA ALA A 347 -6.42 2.20 13.42
C ALA A 347 -6.95 1.92 12.01
N ASP A 348 -8.21 1.49 11.89
CA ASP A 348 -8.88 1.25 10.63
C ASP A 348 -8.97 2.48 9.73
N SER A 349 -9.17 3.65 10.31
CA SER A 349 -9.25 4.91 9.56
C SER A 349 -7.93 5.33 8.90
N VAL A 350 -6.80 4.78 9.33
CA VAL A 350 -5.45 5.15 8.84
C VAL A 350 -4.71 4.02 8.15
N LYS A 351 -5.22 2.78 8.20
CA LYS A 351 -4.52 1.57 7.71
C LYS A 351 -4.11 1.64 6.23
N ASP A 352 -4.91 2.31 5.40
CA ASP A 352 -4.66 2.44 3.96
C ASP A 352 -3.59 3.49 3.60
N CYS A 353 -2.90 4.07 4.58
CA CYS A 353 -1.93 5.12 4.36
C CYS A 353 -0.71 4.63 3.55
N LEU A 354 -0.53 5.16 2.34
CA LEU A 354 0.60 4.86 1.46
C LEU A 354 1.94 5.48 1.89
N ARG A 355 1.96 6.23 2.98
CA ARG A 355 3.16 6.96 3.49
C ARG A 355 3.80 7.91 2.47
N CYS A 356 3.12 8.25 1.38
CA CYS A 356 3.63 9.04 0.26
C CYS A 356 3.96 10.50 0.59
N GLY A 357 3.45 11.04 1.70
CA GLY A 357 3.76 12.39 2.18
C GLY A 357 3.07 13.54 1.43
N LYS A 358 2.20 13.29 0.44
CA LYS A 358 1.49 14.34 -0.32
C LYS A 358 0.64 15.28 0.56
N CYS A 359 0.27 14.84 1.75
CA CYS A 359 -0.43 15.65 2.75
C CYS A 359 0.45 16.68 3.49
N LYS A 360 1.79 16.56 3.41
CA LYS A 360 2.71 17.45 4.14
C LYS A 360 2.62 18.91 3.73
N PRO A 361 2.68 19.26 2.42
CA PRO A 361 2.71 20.66 1.99
C PRO A 361 1.45 21.46 2.34
N VAL A 362 0.30 20.77 2.50
CA VAL A 362 -0.99 21.41 2.77
C VAL A 362 -1.34 21.53 4.24
N CYS A 363 -0.53 20.91 5.12
CA CYS A 363 -0.79 20.86 6.55
C CYS A 363 -0.41 22.18 7.23
N SER A 364 -1.39 22.84 7.87
CA SER A 364 -1.19 24.11 8.56
C SER A 364 -0.30 23.99 9.82
N THR A 365 -0.18 22.82 10.42
CA THR A 365 0.69 22.59 11.59
C THR A 365 2.11 22.18 11.20
N HIS A 366 2.31 21.61 10.01
CA HIS A 366 3.62 21.26 9.49
C HIS A 366 4.30 22.44 8.77
N VAL A 367 3.57 23.15 7.95
CA VAL A 367 4.02 24.40 7.28
C VAL A 367 3.50 25.59 8.10
N PRO A 368 4.33 26.58 8.46
CA PRO A 368 5.67 26.91 7.99
C PRO A 368 6.81 26.34 8.83
N ARG A 369 6.54 25.62 9.91
CA ARG A 369 7.56 25.20 10.88
C ARG A 369 8.47 24.07 10.38
N ALA A 370 8.09 23.43 9.28
CA ALA A 370 8.77 22.25 8.73
C ALA A 370 9.03 21.13 9.76
N ASN A 371 8.24 21.08 10.85
CA ASN A 371 8.35 20.05 11.86
C ASN A 371 7.76 18.74 11.31
N LEU A 372 8.63 17.80 11.02
CA LEU A 372 8.26 16.50 10.44
C LEU A 372 7.29 15.73 11.32
N LEU A 373 7.40 15.85 12.64
CA LEU A 373 6.52 15.17 13.60
C LEU A 373 5.06 15.56 13.40
N TYR A 374 4.78 16.82 13.09
CA TYR A 374 3.41 17.33 13.01
C TYR A 374 2.77 17.22 11.63
N SER A 375 3.44 16.61 10.66
CA SER A 375 2.81 16.33 9.37
C SER A 375 1.75 15.22 9.48
N PRO A 376 0.65 15.24 8.71
CA PRO A 376 -0.37 14.20 8.80
C PRO A 376 0.19 12.80 8.59
N ARG A 377 1.09 12.60 7.63
CA ARG A 377 1.78 11.33 7.40
C ARG A 377 2.48 10.79 8.66
N ASN A 378 3.22 11.64 9.37
CA ASN A 378 3.97 11.20 10.55
C ASN A 378 3.06 11.00 11.76
N LYS A 379 1.97 11.77 11.86
CA LYS A 379 0.92 11.53 12.86
C LYS A 379 0.25 10.17 12.65
N ILE A 380 -0.05 9.80 11.40
CA ILE A 380 -0.58 8.47 11.05
C ILE A 380 0.40 7.37 11.46
N LEU A 381 1.70 7.54 11.20
CA LEU A 381 2.71 6.60 11.67
C LEU A 381 2.73 6.50 13.20
N GLY A 382 2.64 7.63 13.89
CA GLY A 382 2.58 7.67 15.35
C GLY A 382 1.34 6.96 15.90
N VAL A 383 0.18 7.15 15.28
CA VAL A 383 -1.06 6.43 15.64
C VAL A 383 -0.89 4.93 15.50
N GLY A 384 -0.33 4.44 14.37
CA GLY A 384 -0.08 3.01 14.18
C GLY A 384 0.86 2.44 15.25
N LEU A 385 1.98 3.11 15.53
CA LEU A 385 2.93 2.70 16.56
C LEU A 385 2.30 2.63 17.96
N LEU A 386 1.50 3.63 18.31
CA LEU A 386 0.82 3.67 19.60
C LEU A 386 -0.25 2.59 19.70
N THR A 387 -0.99 2.32 18.62
CA THR A 387 -1.97 1.23 18.60
C THR A 387 -1.28 -0.12 18.85
N GLU A 388 -0.15 -0.39 18.22
CA GLU A 388 0.65 -1.59 18.48
C GLU A 388 1.16 -1.66 19.93
N ALA A 389 1.58 -0.53 20.49
CA ALA A 389 2.03 -0.45 21.87
C ALA A 389 0.89 -0.73 22.86
N PHE A 390 -0.30 -0.19 22.63
CA PHE A 390 -1.48 -0.46 23.43
C PHE A 390 -1.85 -1.95 23.40
N LEU A 391 -1.85 -2.57 22.23
CA LEU A 391 -2.09 -4.02 22.08
C LEU A 391 -1.10 -4.86 22.88
N TYR A 392 0.18 -4.56 22.74
CA TYR A 392 1.23 -5.28 23.46
C TYR A 392 1.08 -5.18 24.97
N GLU A 393 0.77 -4.00 25.48
CA GLU A 393 0.59 -3.77 26.92
C GLU A 393 -0.68 -4.45 27.47
N GLU A 394 -1.77 -4.44 26.74
CA GLU A 394 -3.00 -5.16 27.11
C GLU A 394 -2.77 -6.68 27.20
N GLN A 395 -2.04 -7.26 26.23
CA GLN A 395 -1.70 -8.68 26.22
C GLN A 395 -0.82 -9.09 27.40
N THR A 396 0.11 -8.23 27.80
CA THR A 396 1.03 -8.53 28.91
C THR A 396 0.39 -8.35 30.29
N ARG A 397 -0.88 -7.96 30.39
CA ARG A 397 -1.63 -7.67 31.63
C ARG A 397 -0.94 -6.65 32.55
N ARG A 398 -0.06 -5.82 32.01
CA ARG A 398 0.62 -4.76 32.76
C ARG A 398 -0.16 -3.45 32.84
N GLY A 399 -1.28 -3.39 32.10
CA GLY A 399 -2.04 -2.17 31.87
C GLY A 399 -1.35 -1.22 30.89
N VAL A 400 -2.12 -0.32 30.30
CA VAL A 400 -1.60 0.65 29.33
C VAL A 400 -0.85 1.75 30.05
N SER A 401 0.35 2.07 29.59
CA SER A 401 1.17 3.14 30.14
C SER A 401 0.52 4.52 29.97
N ILE A 402 0.46 5.30 31.04
CA ILE A 402 -0.01 6.71 31.01
C ILE A 402 0.75 7.51 29.93
N LYS A 403 2.02 7.19 29.70
CA LYS A 403 2.86 7.84 28.69
C LYS A 403 2.31 7.68 27.28
N HIS A 404 1.74 6.54 26.92
CA HIS A 404 1.16 6.34 25.59
C HIS A 404 -0.10 7.19 25.37
N PHE A 405 -0.90 7.41 26.43
CA PHE A 405 -2.01 8.36 26.36
C PHE A 405 -1.53 9.81 26.18
N GLU A 406 -0.42 10.19 26.81
CA GLU A 406 0.19 11.51 26.60
C GLU A 406 0.71 11.71 25.18
N GLU A 407 1.35 10.68 24.60
CA GLU A 407 1.84 10.69 23.23
C GLU A 407 0.68 10.75 22.21
N LEU A 408 -0.40 9.98 22.44
CA LEU A 408 -1.60 10.01 21.60
C LEU A 408 -2.29 11.39 21.67
N MET A 409 -2.33 11.99 22.86
CA MET A 409 -2.84 13.35 23.07
C MET A 409 -2.00 14.39 22.33
N ASP A 410 -0.66 14.28 22.35
CA ASP A 410 0.24 15.18 21.61
C ASP A 410 -0.04 15.12 20.09
N ILE A 411 -0.24 13.92 19.55
CA ILE A 411 -0.64 13.75 18.15
C ILE A 411 -1.98 14.47 17.85
N GLY A 412 -2.97 14.31 18.73
CA GLY A 412 -4.28 14.91 18.60
C GLY A 412 -4.25 16.45 18.73
N ASP A 413 -3.49 16.98 19.68
CA ASP A 413 -3.42 18.42 19.97
C ASP A 413 -2.74 19.22 18.85
N HIS A 414 -1.84 18.61 18.10
CA HIS A 414 -1.16 19.24 16.97
C HIS A 414 -1.93 19.17 15.64
N CYS A 415 -3.24 18.93 15.66
CA CYS A 415 -4.10 19.01 14.49
C CYS A 415 -5.17 20.09 14.66
N THR A 416 -5.30 20.95 13.65
CA THR A 416 -6.33 22.03 13.65
C THR A 416 -7.65 21.58 13.05
N VAL A 417 -7.82 20.31 12.72
CA VAL A 417 -9.06 19.75 12.12
C VAL A 417 -9.48 20.55 10.86
N CYS A 418 -8.53 20.96 10.05
CA CYS A 418 -8.78 21.79 8.87
C CYS A 418 -9.10 21.00 7.59
N HIS A 419 -9.07 19.67 7.61
CA HIS A 419 -9.38 18.71 6.55
C HIS A 419 -8.60 18.89 5.23
N ARG A 420 -7.58 19.76 5.18
CA ARG A 420 -6.82 20.04 3.95
C ARG A 420 -6.02 18.83 3.46
N CYS A 421 -5.69 17.89 4.35
CA CYS A 421 -4.91 16.70 4.02
C CYS A 421 -5.67 15.69 3.15
N VAL A 422 -7.00 15.76 3.06
CA VAL A 422 -7.83 14.86 2.24
C VAL A 422 -7.57 15.04 0.76
N LYS A 423 -7.61 16.30 0.28
CA LYS A 423 -7.54 16.62 -1.15
C LYS A 423 -6.32 16.00 -1.87
N PRO A 424 -5.09 16.08 -1.32
CA PRO A 424 -3.92 15.47 -1.94
C PRO A 424 -3.76 13.97 -1.62
N CYS A 425 -4.58 13.40 -0.73
CA CYS A 425 -4.45 12.02 -0.31
C CYS A 425 -5.01 11.07 -1.38
N PRO A 426 -4.19 10.16 -1.95
CA PRO A 426 -4.65 9.24 -2.98
C PRO A 426 -5.63 8.18 -2.48
N VAL A 427 -5.69 7.98 -1.16
CA VAL A 427 -6.59 7.01 -0.48
C VAL A 427 -7.64 7.70 0.40
N ASN A 428 -7.79 9.02 0.27
CA ASN A 428 -8.82 9.85 0.92
C ASN A 428 -8.84 9.79 2.46
N ILE A 429 -7.69 9.62 3.11
CA ILE A 429 -7.60 9.67 4.57
C ILE A 429 -7.79 11.11 5.03
N ASP A 430 -8.79 11.33 5.88
CA ASP A 430 -9.00 12.59 6.60
C ASP A 430 -8.42 12.52 8.02
N PHE A 431 -7.22 13.07 8.19
CA PHE A 431 -6.61 13.10 9.52
C PHE A 431 -7.32 14.07 10.48
N GLY A 432 -8.21 14.95 9.99
CA GLY A 432 -9.09 15.76 10.82
C GLY A 432 -10.09 14.89 11.58
N ASP A 433 -10.76 13.99 10.89
CA ASP A 433 -11.72 13.04 11.50
C ASP A 433 -11.01 12.06 12.44
N VAL A 434 -9.84 11.54 12.05
CA VAL A 434 -8.99 10.71 12.92
C VAL A 434 -8.66 11.46 14.23
N THR A 435 -8.34 12.75 14.14
CA THR A 435 -8.05 13.59 15.32
C THR A 435 -9.25 13.76 16.22
N VAL A 436 -10.45 13.90 15.66
CA VAL A 436 -11.68 13.99 16.45
C VAL A 436 -11.92 12.66 17.19
N ALA A 437 -11.74 11.52 16.50
CA ALA A 437 -11.85 10.20 17.13
C ALA A 437 -10.82 10.02 18.27
N ILE A 438 -9.57 10.40 18.06
CA ILE A 438 -8.52 10.37 19.11
C ILE A 438 -8.94 11.22 20.32
N ARG A 439 -9.43 12.43 20.11
CA ARG A 439 -9.84 13.33 21.20
C ARG A 439 -11.04 12.80 21.97
N ASN A 440 -11.98 12.17 21.29
CA ASN A 440 -13.12 11.52 21.93
C ASN A 440 -12.67 10.33 22.77
N TYR A 441 -11.86 9.45 22.21
CA TYR A 441 -11.28 8.31 22.93
C TYR A 441 -10.54 8.73 24.21
N LEU A 442 -9.70 9.77 24.13
CA LEU A 442 -8.99 10.31 25.29
C LEU A 442 -9.93 10.93 26.34
N ALA A 443 -11.04 11.54 25.90
CA ALA A 443 -12.04 12.09 26.81
C ALA A 443 -12.80 10.98 27.53
N ASP A 444 -13.23 9.95 26.81
CA ASP A 444 -14.00 8.83 27.33
C ASP A 444 -13.16 7.93 28.25
N SER A 445 -11.86 7.81 27.95
CA SER A 445 -10.87 7.10 28.78
C SER A 445 -10.40 7.90 30.01
N GLY A 446 -10.88 9.14 30.21
CA GLY A 446 -10.48 9.99 31.33
C GLY A 446 -9.07 10.58 31.26
N HIS A 447 -8.40 10.46 30.11
CA HIS A 447 -7.02 10.92 29.91
C HIS A 447 -6.91 12.30 29.23
N LYS A 448 -8.05 12.99 29.01
CA LYS A 448 -8.04 14.32 28.41
C LYS A 448 -7.43 15.35 29.38
N ARG A 449 -6.43 16.11 28.93
CA ARG A 449 -5.85 17.21 29.70
C ARG A 449 -6.89 18.30 29.91
N PHE A 450 -7.13 18.66 31.17
CA PHE A 450 -7.98 19.80 31.49
C PHE A 450 -7.24 21.11 31.18
N ALA A 451 -7.84 21.92 30.30
CA ALA A 451 -7.30 23.23 29.91
C ALA A 451 -8.27 24.34 30.32
N PRO A 452 -8.16 24.91 31.53
CA PRO A 452 -9.12 25.87 32.04
C PRO A 452 -9.26 27.11 31.14
N ALA A 453 -8.18 27.59 30.57
CA ALA A 453 -8.22 28.72 29.65
C ALA A 453 -9.01 28.41 28.35
N ALA A 454 -8.88 27.17 27.82
CA ALA A 454 -9.67 26.75 26.67
C ALA A 454 -11.16 26.60 27.02
N SER A 455 -11.47 26.04 28.19
CA SER A 455 -12.85 25.93 28.69
C SER A 455 -13.51 27.28 28.89
N MET A 456 -12.79 28.26 29.43
CA MET A 456 -13.25 29.65 29.54
C MET A 456 -13.45 30.30 28.16
N GLY A 457 -12.56 30.08 27.23
CA GLY A 457 -12.67 30.55 25.86
C GLY A 457 -13.89 29.98 25.15
N MET A 458 -14.14 28.69 25.29
CA MET A 458 -15.32 28.02 24.73
C MET A 458 -16.62 28.48 25.38
N ALA A 459 -16.63 28.69 26.71
CA ALA A 459 -17.79 29.25 27.40
C ALA A 459 -18.14 30.67 26.91
N PHE A 460 -17.11 31.48 26.63
CA PHE A 460 -17.28 32.79 25.99
C PHE A 460 -17.86 32.69 24.58
N LEU A 461 -17.34 31.79 23.74
CA LEU A 461 -17.79 31.58 22.36
C LEU A 461 -19.23 31.04 22.31
N ASN A 462 -19.62 30.23 23.30
CA ASN A 462 -20.99 29.69 23.41
C ASN A 462 -22.00 30.64 24.06
N ALA A 463 -21.56 31.80 24.55
CA ALA A 463 -22.47 32.78 25.16
C ALA A 463 -23.37 33.42 24.08
N THR A 464 -24.67 33.37 24.27
CA THR A 464 -25.65 33.90 23.30
C THR A 464 -26.29 35.22 23.75
N GLY A 465 -26.18 35.61 25.02
CA GLY A 465 -26.76 36.81 25.55
C GLY A 465 -25.92 38.07 25.27
N PRO A 466 -26.43 39.13 24.61
CA PRO A 466 -25.63 40.31 24.29
C PRO A 466 -25.01 41.02 25.50
N LYS A 467 -25.70 41.04 26.64
CA LYS A 467 -25.20 41.62 27.91
C LYS A 467 -24.06 40.75 28.48
N THR A 468 -24.21 39.43 28.44
CA THR A 468 -23.21 38.45 28.90
C THR A 468 -21.94 38.54 28.05
N ILE A 469 -22.09 38.60 26.73
CA ILE A 469 -20.93 38.76 25.78
C ILE A 469 -20.21 40.07 26.07
N LYS A 470 -20.94 41.18 26.26
CA LYS A 470 -20.34 42.49 26.56
C LYS A 470 -19.58 42.50 27.89
N ALA A 471 -20.12 41.87 28.92
CA ALA A 471 -19.49 41.75 30.24
C ALA A 471 -18.25 40.86 30.21
N LEU A 472 -18.33 39.69 29.59
CA LEU A 472 -17.20 38.77 29.45
C LEU A 472 -16.08 39.38 28.60
N ARG A 473 -16.40 40.06 27.50
CA ARG A 473 -15.44 40.78 26.68
C ARG A 473 -14.73 41.91 27.45
N ALA A 474 -15.48 42.70 28.22
CA ALA A 474 -14.93 43.75 29.07
C ALA A 474 -13.99 43.15 30.14
N ALA A 475 -14.38 42.07 30.80
CA ALA A 475 -13.53 41.37 31.76
C ALA A 475 -12.24 40.83 31.10
N MET A 476 -12.31 40.18 29.93
CA MET A 476 -11.15 39.68 29.24
C MET A 476 -10.17 40.78 28.81
N ILE A 477 -10.68 41.90 28.31
CA ILE A 477 -9.84 43.01 27.83
C ILE A 477 -9.27 43.81 29.01
N GLN A 478 -10.10 44.17 29.98
CA GLN A 478 -9.72 45.09 31.05
C GLN A 478 -8.95 44.40 32.19
N THR A 479 -9.13 43.09 32.39
CA THR A 479 -8.42 42.36 33.44
C THR A 479 -7.46 41.31 32.90
N GLY A 480 -7.82 40.61 31.86
CA GLY A 480 -7.01 39.51 31.29
C GLY A 480 -5.69 39.97 30.67
N PHE A 481 -5.69 40.99 29.85
CA PHE A 481 -4.45 41.52 29.25
C PHE A 481 -3.52 42.17 30.27
N PRO A 482 -3.98 43.00 31.22
CA PRO A 482 -3.11 43.51 32.27
C PRO A 482 -2.52 42.40 33.15
N ALA A 483 -3.31 41.40 33.52
CA ALA A 483 -2.84 40.25 34.29
C ALA A 483 -1.79 39.43 33.52
N GLN A 484 -2.00 39.21 32.21
CA GLN A 484 -0.99 38.54 31.36
C GLN A 484 0.31 39.33 31.24
N ASN A 485 0.20 40.64 31.06
CA ASN A 485 1.38 41.52 31.05
C ASN A 485 2.11 41.55 32.37
N PHE A 486 1.41 41.53 33.49
CA PHE A 486 1.97 41.45 34.82
C PHE A 486 2.66 40.11 35.05
N ALA A 487 2.01 38.98 34.72
CA ALA A 487 2.62 37.64 34.80
C ALA A 487 3.86 37.52 33.91
N TYR A 488 3.86 38.11 32.71
CA TYR A 488 5.02 38.14 31.83
C TYR A 488 6.18 38.93 32.44
N LYS A 489 5.89 40.08 33.06
CA LYS A 489 6.92 40.89 33.76
C LYS A 489 7.54 40.13 34.96
N ILE A 490 6.68 39.46 35.76
CA ILE A 490 7.14 38.63 36.87
C ILE A 490 7.97 37.43 36.38
N GLY A 491 7.50 36.76 35.32
CA GLY A 491 8.22 35.64 34.70
C GLY A 491 9.61 35.98 34.18
N LYS A 492 9.83 37.27 33.80
CA LYS A 492 11.17 37.78 33.46
C LYS A 492 12.07 38.03 34.67
N LEU A 493 11.48 38.28 35.84
CA LEU A 493 12.21 38.58 37.08
C LEU A 493 12.55 37.31 37.86
N LEU A 494 11.79 36.24 37.68
CA LEU A 494 12.08 34.96 38.30
C LEU A 494 13.04 34.17 37.40
N PRO A 495 14.17 33.65 37.93
CA PRO A 495 15.07 32.78 37.20
C PRO A 495 14.48 31.35 37.13
N ILE A 496 13.26 31.24 36.66
CA ILE A 496 12.69 29.94 36.31
C ILE A 496 13.41 29.50 35.06
N GLY A 497 14.32 28.54 35.23
CA GLY A 497 15.21 28.04 34.20
C GLY A 497 14.46 27.62 32.97
N THR A 498 14.36 28.51 32.01
CA THR A 498 14.23 28.12 30.62
C THR A 498 15.52 27.36 30.31
N LYS A 499 15.41 26.02 30.22
CA LYS A 499 16.43 25.27 29.50
C LYS A 499 16.57 25.98 28.17
N LYS A 500 17.67 26.74 28.00
CA LYS A 500 18.08 27.25 26.70
C LYS A 500 18.07 26.04 25.79
N GLN A 501 17.07 25.96 24.89
CA GLN A 501 17.23 25.17 23.69
C GLN A 501 18.54 25.66 23.10
N LYS A 502 19.57 24.82 23.12
CA LYS A 502 20.80 25.07 22.38
C LYS A 502 20.34 25.41 20.98
N ALA A 503 20.70 26.59 20.51
CA ALA A 503 20.47 27.02 19.15
C ALA A 503 20.92 25.89 18.24
N GLU A 504 19.99 25.34 17.49
CA GLU A 504 20.34 24.41 16.41
C GLU A 504 21.34 25.13 15.50
N PRO A 505 22.41 24.46 15.09
CA PRO A 505 23.36 25.06 14.18
C PRO A 505 22.57 25.46 12.91
N LYS A 506 22.67 26.73 12.54
CA LYS A 506 22.12 27.24 11.30
C LYS A 506 22.58 26.33 10.16
N ALA A 507 21.65 25.56 9.60
CA ALA A 507 21.89 24.87 8.37
C ALA A 507 22.22 25.92 7.31
N THR A 508 23.44 25.97 6.88
CA THR A 508 23.84 26.68 5.67
C THR A 508 23.11 26.01 4.53
N VAL A 509 22.13 26.71 3.98
CA VAL A 509 21.45 26.33 2.73
C VAL A 509 22.51 26.42 1.65
N GLY A 510 23.09 25.27 1.31
CA GLY A 510 23.81 25.10 0.05
C GLY A 510 22.78 25.08 -1.07
N THR A 511 22.72 26.16 -1.84
CA THR A 511 22.08 26.17 -3.14
C THR A 511 22.81 25.20 -4.05
N ALA A 512 22.29 24.01 -4.23
CA ALA A 512 22.58 23.17 -5.37
C ALA A 512 21.40 23.30 -6.34
N SER A 513 21.61 24.09 -7.38
CA SER A 513 20.88 24.03 -8.62
C SER A 513 21.23 22.72 -9.33
N ILE A 514 20.26 22.06 -9.79
CA ILE A 514 19.98 21.10 -10.87
C ILE A 514 19.12 19.96 -10.35
#